data_394249cd43579b2f948553cd7d0dcf00
#
_entry.id   394249cd43579b2f948553cd7d0dcf00
#
_cell.length_a   1.000
_cell.length_b   1.000
_cell.length_c   1.000
_cell.angle_alpha   90.00
_cell.angle_beta   90.00
_cell.angle_gamma   90.00
#
_symmetry.space_group_name_H-M   'P 1'
#
loop_
_entity.id
_entity.type
_entity.pdbx_description
1 polymer ?
#
loop_
_entity_poly.entity_id
_entity_poly.type
_entity_poly.pdbx_seq_one_letter_code
_entity_poly.pdbx_strand_id
1 'polypeptide(L)' 'MEAYIFVNSDPGVLWQITETILKIKGVKMAHAATGQFDVVAYAEFTNMDMLREIINEVRSLKGVQRTQTAVAIPPRLK' A
#
# COMPACT_ATOMS: atom_id res chain seq x y z
N MET A 1 -4.01 6.06 12.82
CA MET A 1 -4.88 5.33 11.90
C MET A 1 -4.03 4.47 10.97
N GLU A 2 -4.61 3.40 10.47
CA GLU A 2 -3.86 2.39 9.72
C GLU A 2 -4.64 1.94 8.51
N ALA A 3 -3.93 1.54 7.47
CA ALA A 3 -4.55 1.02 6.26
C ALA A 3 -3.68 -0.05 5.64
N TYR A 4 -4.33 -0.97 4.95
CA TYR A 4 -3.67 -1.93 4.08
C TYR A 4 -3.88 -1.49 2.64
N ILE A 5 -2.82 -1.51 1.86
CA ILE A 5 -2.86 -1.10 0.47
C ILE A 5 -2.48 -2.32 -0.37
N PHE A 6 -3.39 -2.73 -1.23
CA PHE A 6 -3.23 -3.88 -2.10
C PHE A 6 -2.94 -3.38 -3.51
N VAL A 7 -1.93 -3.94 -4.15
CA VAL A 7 -1.45 -3.43 -5.43
C VAL A 7 -1.33 -4.57 -6.43
N ASN A 8 -1.82 -4.33 -7.65
CA ASN A 8 -1.50 -5.16 -8.79
C ASN A 8 -0.45 -4.46 -9.62
N SER A 9 0.58 -5.20 -10.00
CA SER A 9 1.71 -4.66 -10.74
C SER A 9 1.94 -5.44 -12.02
N ASP A 10 2.63 -4.79 -12.97
CA ASP A 10 3.11 -5.47 -14.15
C ASP A 10 4.14 -6.54 -13.76
N PRO A 11 4.18 -7.67 -14.48
CA PRO A 11 5.25 -8.64 -14.28
C PRO A 11 6.61 -7.99 -14.56
N GLY A 12 7.62 -8.41 -13.83
CA GLY A 12 8.98 -7.93 -14.05
C GLY A 12 9.35 -6.67 -13.29
N VAL A 13 8.37 -5.96 -12.69
CA VAL A 13 8.67 -4.78 -11.87
C VAL A 13 8.20 -4.95 -10.43
N LEU A 14 7.78 -6.14 -10.05
CA LEU A 14 7.22 -6.44 -8.75
C LEU A 14 8.14 -6.01 -7.60
N TRP A 15 9.40 -6.39 -7.67
CA TRP A 15 10.33 -6.11 -6.59
C TRP A 15 10.65 -4.63 -6.49
N GLN A 16 10.80 -3.96 -7.65
CA GLN A 16 11.04 -2.52 -7.67
C GLN A 16 9.88 -1.76 -7.04
N ILE A 17 8.65 -2.15 -7.38
CA ILE A 17 7.46 -1.51 -6.83
C ILE A 17 7.39 -1.75 -5.32
N THR A 18 7.60 -2.99 -4.88
CA THR A 18 7.53 -3.33 -3.46
C THR A 18 8.53 -2.51 -2.65
N GLU A 19 9.76 -2.42 -3.16
CA GLU A 19 10.81 -1.68 -2.46
C GLU A 19 10.55 -0.18 -2.45
N THR A 20 10.04 0.35 -3.55
CA THR A 20 9.72 1.77 -3.63
C THR A 20 8.56 2.13 -2.69
N ILE A 21 7.53 1.30 -2.63
CA ILE A 21 6.40 1.52 -1.73
C ILE A 21 6.88 1.57 -0.28
N LEU A 22 7.81 0.69 0.09
CA LEU A 22 8.33 0.67 1.46
C LEU A 22 9.02 1.97 1.84
N LYS A 23 9.51 2.74 0.87
CA LYS A 23 10.18 4.02 1.14
C LYS A 23 9.23 5.20 1.28
N ILE A 24 7.94 5.02 0.98
CA ILE A 24 6.96 6.10 1.09
C ILE A 24 6.74 6.41 2.57
N LYS A 25 6.73 7.71 2.91
CA LYS A 25 6.51 8.14 4.29
C LYS A 25 5.17 7.62 4.78
N GLY A 26 5.19 6.95 5.93
CA GLY A 26 3.99 6.37 6.53
C GLY A 26 3.83 4.88 6.25
N VAL A 27 4.47 4.36 5.22
CA VAL A 27 4.43 2.93 4.92
C VAL A 27 5.42 2.21 5.84
N LYS A 28 4.92 1.23 6.58
CA LYS A 28 5.71 0.49 7.56
C LYS A 28 6.07 -0.92 7.11
N MET A 29 5.36 -1.43 6.13
CA MET A 29 5.59 -2.77 5.62
C MET A 29 5.13 -2.83 4.16
N ALA A 30 5.88 -3.53 3.34
CA ALA A 30 5.47 -3.83 1.96
C ALA A 30 6.01 -5.20 1.62
N HIS A 31 5.11 -6.09 1.24
CA HIS A 31 5.46 -7.47 0.90
C HIS A 31 4.91 -7.83 -0.46
N ALA A 32 5.69 -8.56 -1.23
CA ALA A 32 5.15 -9.29 -2.37
C ALA A 32 4.26 -10.41 -1.85
N ALA A 33 3.16 -10.67 -2.54
CA ALA A 33 2.17 -11.63 -2.08
C ALA A 33 1.68 -12.48 -3.23
N THR A 34 1.17 -13.65 -2.88
CA THR A 34 0.46 -14.49 -3.83
C THR A 34 -1.04 -14.19 -3.74
N GLY A 35 -1.80 -14.61 -4.77
CA GLY A 35 -3.24 -14.42 -4.79
C GLY A 35 -3.65 -13.32 -5.72
N GLN A 36 -4.74 -12.64 -5.37
CA GLN A 36 -5.32 -11.62 -6.24
C GLN A 36 -4.48 -10.35 -6.36
N PHE A 37 -3.66 -10.07 -5.38
CA PHE A 37 -2.82 -8.87 -5.37
C PHE A 37 -1.36 -9.26 -5.31
N ASP A 38 -0.53 -8.47 -5.97
CA ASP A 38 0.90 -8.73 -6.08
C ASP A 38 1.70 -8.16 -4.92
N VAL A 39 1.21 -7.06 -4.34
CA VAL A 39 1.88 -6.39 -3.21
C VAL A 39 0.84 -6.06 -2.16
N VAL A 40 1.21 -6.26 -0.90
CA VAL A 40 0.42 -5.81 0.24
C VAL A 40 1.31 -4.88 1.07
N ALA A 41 0.82 -3.67 1.32
CA ALA A 41 1.53 -2.72 2.15
C ALA A 41 0.68 -2.34 3.36
N TYR A 42 1.36 -1.97 4.43
CA TYR A 42 0.73 -1.50 5.65
C TYR A 42 1.23 -0.10 5.94
N ALA A 43 0.32 0.83 6.14
CA ALA A 43 0.66 2.24 6.35
C ALA A 43 -0.01 2.76 7.61
N GLU A 44 0.70 3.68 8.29
CA GLU A 44 0.18 4.44 9.42
C GLU A 44 0.11 5.90 9.01
N PHE A 45 -0.98 6.56 9.39
CA PHE A 45 -1.19 7.96 9.00
C PHE A 45 -1.98 8.67 10.09
N THR A 46 -1.86 10.00 10.14
CA THR A 46 -2.49 10.80 11.19
C THR A 46 -3.84 11.38 10.76
N ASN A 47 -4.05 11.54 9.45
CA ASN A 47 -5.31 12.06 8.93
C ASN A 47 -5.52 11.54 7.52
N MET A 48 -6.72 11.76 6.98
CA MET A 48 -7.06 11.23 5.67
C MET A 48 -6.29 11.91 4.53
N ASP A 49 -5.86 13.15 4.71
CA ASP A 49 -5.03 13.80 3.69
C ASP A 49 -3.70 13.08 3.52
N MET A 50 -3.10 12.66 4.62
CA MET A 50 -1.86 11.89 4.55
C MET A 50 -2.08 10.56 3.83
N LEU A 51 -3.19 9.88 4.11
CA LEU A 51 -3.50 8.63 3.42
C LEU A 51 -3.67 8.87 1.93
N ARG A 52 -4.36 9.96 1.55
CA ARG A 52 -4.53 10.30 0.13
C ARG A 52 -3.18 10.49 -0.56
N GLU A 53 -2.24 11.14 0.11
CA GLU A 53 -0.90 11.35 -0.44
C GLU A 53 -0.18 10.01 -0.64
N ILE A 54 -0.29 9.12 0.35
CA ILE A 54 0.33 7.79 0.23
C ILE A 54 -0.25 7.04 -0.96
N ILE A 55 -1.58 7.04 -1.09
CA ILE A 55 -2.24 6.35 -2.19
C ILE A 55 -1.82 6.95 -3.53
N ASN A 56 -1.76 8.27 -3.63
CA ASN A 56 -1.34 8.93 -4.86
C ASN A 56 0.09 8.57 -5.24
N GLU A 57 0.99 8.51 -4.26
CA GLU A 57 2.36 8.10 -4.55
C GLU A 57 2.42 6.66 -5.06
N VAL A 58 1.67 5.75 -4.43
CA VAL A 58 1.64 4.36 -4.88
C VAL A 58 1.11 4.28 -6.30
N ARG A 59 0.01 4.99 -6.58
CA ARG A 59 -0.61 4.94 -7.91
C ARG A 59 0.23 5.58 -8.99
N SER A 60 1.15 6.46 -8.64
CA SER A 60 2.02 7.13 -9.61
C SER A 60 3.20 6.27 -10.03
N LEU A 61 3.46 5.16 -9.37
CA LEU A 61 4.60 4.32 -9.69
C LEU A 61 4.38 3.61 -11.02
N LYS A 62 5.41 3.64 -11.86
CA LYS A 62 5.35 2.96 -13.13
C LYS A 62 5.22 1.46 -12.92
N GLY A 63 4.24 0.85 -13.58
CA GLY A 63 3.98 -0.57 -13.43
C GLY A 63 2.87 -0.92 -12.46
N VAL A 64 2.37 0.06 -11.69
CA VAL A 64 1.18 -0.16 -10.85
C VAL A 64 -0.05 -0.09 -11.75
N GLN A 65 -0.82 -1.17 -11.77
CA GLN A 65 -2.02 -1.25 -12.60
C GLN A 65 -3.26 -0.88 -11.83
N ARG A 66 -3.36 -1.34 -10.58
CA ARG A 66 -4.56 -1.17 -9.79
C ARG A 66 -4.21 -1.20 -8.32
N THR A 67 -4.92 -0.41 -7.53
CA THR A 67 -4.77 -0.42 -6.08
C THR A 67 -6.13 -0.54 -5.41
N GLN A 68 -6.12 -1.10 -4.22
CA GLN A 68 -7.28 -1.15 -3.35
C GLN A 68 -6.80 -0.86 -1.94
N THR A 69 -7.49 0.04 -1.25
CA THR A 69 -7.10 0.44 0.10
C THR A 69 -8.19 0.02 1.07
N ALA A 70 -7.76 -0.61 2.17
CA ALA A 70 -8.66 -0.97 3.26
C ALA A 70 -8.19 -0.25 4.52
N VAL A 71 -8.99 0.71 4.98
CA VAL A 71 -8.71 1.40 6.24
C VAL A 71 -9.08 0.47 7.39
N ALA A 72 -8.14 0.28 8.31
CA ALA A 72 -8.36 -0.62 9.43
C ALA A 72 -9.32 0.02 10.43
N ILE A 73 -10.30 -0.76 10.86
CA ILE A 73 -11.22 -0.36 11.90
C ILE A 73 -10.88 -1.21 13.12
N PRO A 74 -10.42 -0.59 14.22
CA PRO A 74 -10.01 -1.36 15.37
C PRO A 74 -11.18 -2.15 15.96
N PRO A 75 -10.90 -3.29 16.57
CA PRO A 75 -11.96 -4.07 17.22
C PRO A 75 -12.51 -3.30 18.42
N ARG A 76 -13.76 -3.60 18.75
CA ARG A 76 -14.44 -2.96 19.87
C ARG A 76 -14.10 -3.61 21.22
N LEU A 77 -13.15 -4.50 21.22
CA LEU A 77 -12.70 -5.18 22.44
C LEU A 77 -11.85 -4.26 23.28
N LYS A 78 -11.92 -4.47 24.56
CA LYS A 78 -11.10 -3.76 25.51
C LYS A 78 -9.82 -4.49 25.84
#